data_037f46f2ad90c02090960073e1ee5d2f
#
_entry.id   037f46f2ad90c02090960073e1ee5d2f
#
_cell.length_a   1.000
_cell.length_b   1.000
_cell.length_c   1.000
_cell.angle_alpha   90.00
_cell.angle_beta   90.00
_cell.angle_gamma   90.00
#
_symmetry.space_group_name_H-M   'P 1'
#
loop_
_entity.id
_entity.type
_entity.pdbx_description
1 polymer ?
#
loop_
_entity_poly.entity_id
_entity_poly.type
_entity_poly.pdbx_seq_one_letter_code
_entity_poly.pdbx_strand_id
1 'polypeptide(L)'
;DTMIDFPLRSLASLGEVVIRGTRPRYEILSSRAGVIDVPAERVKSMPALLGEADLVKTLQQLPGVAVGTEGMTGLYVRGGGADENLYLLDGNPVYHVNHLLGFFSAFNPDAIKNTRFYKGSFPAEYGGRLSSVVDVRMNDGNRQEYHGNISVGLLSARANLEGPIVKDRSSFNVSVRRTWLDLITGTALAVVNKNSSIKDVFGYHFFDINAKLNHSFSDRSRAYLSFYMGQDAFRQGSKEKNGDSEDMFLWRWGNLIGSAGWNYVFGQKLFGNLMVGYSRFRSHIRQEVGG
;
A
#
# COMPACT_ATOMS: atom_id res chain seq x y z
N ASP A 1 62.89 38.40 -17.21
CA ASP A 1 62.15 37.20 -16.76
C ASP A 1 61.48 37.50 -15.41
N THR A 2 60.23 37.74 -15.41
CA THR A 2 59.44 37.98 -14.20
C THR A 2 58.81 36.66 -13.81
N MET A 3 59.26 36.00 -12.73
CA MET A 3 58.57 34.86 -12.13
C MET A 3 57.34 35.38 -11.36
N ILE A 4 56.19 34.95 -11.73
CA ILE A 4 54.94 35.19 -10.98
C ILE A 4 54.60 33.91 -10.19
N ASP A 5 54.80 33.94 -8.88
CA ASP A 5 54.39 32.87 -7.97
C ASP A 5 52.91 33.00 -7.63
N PHE A 6 52.13 32.00 -8.00
CA PHE A 6 50.74 31.85 -7.56
C PHE A 6 50.69 30.96 -6.34
N PRO A 7 50.39 31.50 -5.13
CA PRO A 7 50.16 30.64 -3.98
C PRO A 7 48.85 29.90 -4.13
N LEU A 8 48.90 28.63 -4.48
CA LEU A 8 47.76 27.73 -4.42
C LEU A 8 47.40 27.46 -2.94
N ARG A 9 46.34 28.09 -2.46
CA ARG A 9 45.72 27.67 -1.21
C ARG A 9 45.02 26.36 -1.47
N SER A 10 45.38 25.28 -0.76
CA SER A 10 44.60 24.05 -0.72
C SER A 10 43.20 24.42 -0.24
N LEU A 11 42.23 24.27 -1.11
CA LEU A 11 40.80 24.26 -0.72
C LEU A 11 40.64 23.24 0.39
N ALA A 12 39.96 23.64 1.45
CA ALA A 12 39.67 22.83 2.61
C ALA A 12 39.39 21.37 2.21
N SER A 13 40.12 20.43 2.81
CA SER A 13 39.80 19.03 2.73
C SER A 13 38.36 18.88 3.20
N LEU A 14 37.44 18.57 2.31
CA LEU A 14 36.11 18.09 2.68
C LEU A 14 36.36 16.90 3.59
N GLY A 15 35.96 17.03 4.86
CA GLY A 15 36.05 15.92 5.79
C GLY A 15 35.44 14.69 5.13
N GLU A 16 36.14 13.59 5.17
CA GLU A 16 35.67 12.30 4.65
C GLU A 16 34.32 12.01 5.27
N VAL A 17 33.26 12.09 4.47
CA VAL A 17 31.93 11.61 4.89
C VAL A 17 31.98 10.11 4.83
N VAL A 18 32.42 9.48 5.91
CA VAL A 18 32.33 8.04 6.10
C VAL A 18 30.86 7.70 6.27
N ILE A 19 30.18 7.41 5.16
CA ILE A 19 28.89 6.72 5.19
C ILE A 19 29.20 5.31 5.71
N ARG A 20 29.20 5.14 7.03
CA ARG A 20 29.15 3.82 7.62
C ARG A 20 27.77 3.26 7.31
N GLY A 21 27.67 2.50 6.22
CA GLY A 21 26.57 1.57 6.04
C GLY A 21 26.58 0.67 7.28
N THR A 22 25.66 0.89 8.21
CA THR A 22 25.39 -0.06 9.27
C THR A 22 24.88 -1.31 8.57
N ARG A 23 25.79 -2.25 8.27
CA ARG A 23 25.36 -3.65 8.10
C ARG A 23 24.51 -3.92 9.34
N PRO A 24 23.26 -4.35 9.20
CA PRO A 24 22.43 -4.63 10.34
C PRO A 24 23.02 -5.83 11.11
N ARG A 25 23.94 -5.50 12.02
CA ARG A 25 24.54 -6.48 12.97
C ARG A 25 23.46 -7.09 13.83
N TYR A 26 22.29 -6.44 13.88
CA TYR A 26 21.07 -6.91 14.53
C TYR A 26 20.38 -8.07 13.81
N GLU A 27 20.53 -8.24 12.51
CA GLU A 27 19.95 -9.39 11.79
C GLU A 27 20.62 -10.71 12.16
N ILE A 28 21.91 -10.69 12.49
CA ILE A 28 22.67 -11.90 12.88
C ILE A 28 22.39 -12.27 14.34
N LEU A 29 22.07 -11.31 15.19
CA LEU A 29 21.80 -11.50 16.62
C LEU A 29 20.29 -11.60 16.92
N SER A 30 19.41 -11.26 16.00
CA SER A 30 18.00 -11.48 16.18
C SER A 30 17.69 -12.96 15.95
N SER A 31 17.13 -13.63 16.95
CA SER A 31 16.59 -14.98 16.84
C SER A 31 15.42 -15.14 15.84
N ARG A 32 15.16 -14.10 15.04
CA ARG A 32 14.08 -14.03 14.07
C ARG A 32 14.58 -14.42 12.69
N ALA A 33 14.90 -15.71 12.52
CA ALA A 33 15.19 -16.24 11.20
C ALA A 33 13.96 -16.13 10.29
N GLY A 34 14.12 -15.52 9.09
CA GLY A 34 13.06 -15.47 8.10
C GLY A 34 12.23 -14.18 8.06
N VAL A 35 12.60 -13.15 8.82
CA VAL A 35 11.98 -11.81 8.74
C VAL A 35 12.76 -10.94 7.75
N ILE A 36 12.04 -10.25 6.90
CA ILE A 36 12.60 -9.26 5.97
C ILE A 36 11.84 -7.95 6.16
N ASP A 37 12.58 -6.89 6.46
CA ASP A 37 12.05 -5.53 6.46
C ASP A 37 12.13 -4.92 5.06
N VAL A 38 10.98 -4.46 4.55
CA VAL A 38 10.86 -3.83 3.23
C VAL A 38 10.36 -2.41 3.42
N PRO A 39 11.24 -1.41 3.39
CA PRO A 39 10.85 -0.01 3.47
C PRO A 39 10.11 0.44 2.21
N ALA A 40 9.28 1.47 2.33
CA ALA A 40 8.47 2.00 1.22
C ALA A 40 9.32 2.46 0.03
N GLU A 41 10.52 3.00 0.29
CA GLU A 41 11.46 3.45 -0.74
C GLU A 41 11.88 2.30 -1.66
N ARG A 42 12.06 1.10 -1.09
CA ARG A 42 12.36 -0.09 -1.89
C ARG A 42 11.18 -0.47 -2.79
N VAL A 43 9.95 -0.40 -2.29
CA VAL A 43 8.76 -0.66 -3.10
C VAL A 43 8.65 0.34 -4.26
N LYS A 44 8.89 1.64 -3.98
CA LYS A 44 8.84 2.72 -4.98
C LYS A 44 9.97 2.65 -6.02
N SER A 45 11.11 2.06 -5.67
CA SER A 45 12.27 1.93 -6.57
C SER A 45 12.19 0.72 -7.50
N MET A 46 11.25 -0.20 -7.27
CA MET A 46 11.09 -1.38 -8.13
C MET A 46 10.40 -1.03 -9.45
N PRO A 47 10.69 -1.79 -10.53
CA PRO A 47 10.02 -1.61 -11.80
C PRO A 47 8.50 -1.65 -11.65
N ALA A 48 7.84 -0.57 -12.07
CA ALA A 48 6.41 -0.40 -11.94
C ALA A 48 5.69 -1.02 -13.14
N LEU A 49 4.80 -1.98 -12.91
CA LEU A 49 3.93 -2.50 -13.96
C LEU A 49 2.85 -1.46 -14.27
N LEU A 50 2.76 -1.03 -15.53
CA LEU A 50 1.81 -0.02 -16.01
C LEU A 50 1.89 1.33 -15.25
N GLY A 51 3.09 1.64 -14.68
CA GLY A 51 3.32 2.85 -13.92
C GLY A 51 2.90 2.79 -12.45
N GLU A 52 2.56 1.60 -11.95
CA GLU A 52 2.12 1.40 -10.56
C GLU A 52 3.13 0.53 -9.79
N ALA A 53 3.80 1.13 -8.79
CA ALA A 53 4.64 0.39 -7.85
C ALA A 53 3.75 -0.46 -6.92
N ASP A 54 4.14 -1.70 -6.64
CA ASP A 54 3.32 -2.65 -5.91
C ASP A 54 4.11 -3.39 -4.83
N LEU A 55 3.60 -3.36 -3.60
CA LEU A 55 4.22 -4.03 -2.46
C LEU A 55 4.29 -5.54 -2.67
N VAL A 56 3.18 -6.18 -3.05
CA VAL A 56 3.11 -7.64 -3.16
C VAL A 56 4.04 -8.13 -4.27
N LYS A 57 4.11 -7.43 -5.40
CA LYS A 57 5.08 -7.72 -6.47
C LYS A 57 6.52 -7.53 -6.04
N THR A 58 6.79 -6.58 -5.16
CA THR A 58 8.12 -6.43 -4.55
C THR A 58 8.47 -7.64 -3.67
N LEU A 59 7.51 -8.15 -2.89
CA LEU A 59 7.70 -9.34 -2.06
C LEU A 59 7.89 -10.62 -2.90
N GLN A 60 7.25 -10.71 -4.06
CA GLN A 60 7.42 -11.84 -5.00
C GLN A 60 8.85 -12.00 -5.51
N GLN A 61 9.66 -10.94 -5.51
CA GLN A 61 11.06 -10.99 -5.95
C GLN A 61 12.01 -11.52 -4.87
N LEU A 62 11.50 -11.77 -3.67
CA LEU A 62 12.33 -12.24 -2.57
C LEU A 62 12.57 -13.76 -2.66
N PRO A 63 13.76 -14.26 -2.28
CA PRO A 63 14.05 -15.68 -2.29
C PRO A 63 13.03 -16.48 -1.46
N GLY A 64 12.57 -17.62 -2.00
CA GLY A 64 11.58 -18.49 -1.35
C GLY A 64 10.14 -18.02 -1.45
N VAL A 65 9.88 -17.07 -2.32
CA VAL A 65 8.53 -16.65 -2.72
C VAL A 65 8.34 -17.02 -4.19
N ALA A 66 7.27 -17.73 -4.48
CA ALA A 66 6.88 -18.08 -5.83
C ALA A 66 5.71 -17.19 -6.30
N VAL A 67 5.64 -16.96 -7.60
CA VAL A 67 4.55 -16.29 -8.30
C VAL A 67 3.63 -17.37 -8.84
N GLY A 68 2.33 -17.26 -8.60
CA GLY A 68 1.37 -18.22 -9.18
C GLY A 68 1.15 -17.95 -10.66
N THR A 69 0.50 -16.84 -10.96
CA THR A 69 0.27 -16.36 -12.33
C THR A 69 1.09 -15.09 -12.55
N GLU A 70 1.83 -15.04 -13.64
CA GLU A 70 2.67 -13.89 -13.97
C GLU A 70 1.82 -12.59 -14.05
N GLY A 71 2.34 -11.52 -13.46
CA GLY A 71 1.65 -10.23 -13.38
C GLY A 71 0.60 -10.10 -12.27
N MET A 72 0.23 -11.21 -11.59
CA MET A 72 -0.76 -11.21 -10.51
C MET A 72 -0.09 -11.06 -9.13
N THR A 73 -0.86 -10.59 -8.14
CA THR A 73 -0.38 -10.31 -6.77
C THR A 73 -0.53 -11.49 -5.79
N GLY A 74 -0.58 -12.72 -6.26
CA GLY A 74 -0.58 -13.90 -5.39
C GLY A 74 0.80 -14.16 -4.78
N LEU A 75 0.89 -14.38 -3.45
CA LEU A 75 2.12 -14.81 -2.78
C LEU A 75 2.03 -16.30 -2.47
N TYR A 76 3.03 -17.05 -2.90
CA TYR A 76 3.20 -18.46 -2.59
C TYR A 76 4.53 -18.63 -1.87
N VAL A 77 4.49 -18.73 -0.54
CA VAL A 77 5.68 -18.67 0.30
C VAL A 77 6.03 -20.05 0.79
N ARG A 78 7.24 -20.53 0.44
CA ARG A 78 7.77 -21.84 0.86
C ARG A 78 6.81 -23.01 0.62
N GLY A 79 6.07 -22.98 -0.49
CA GLY A 79 5.12 -24.02 -0.87
C GLY A 79 3.70 -23.84 -0.32
N GLY A 80 3.46 -22.82 0.49
CA GLY A 80 2.11 -22.49 0.96
C GLY A 80 1.27 -21.77 -0.10
N GLY A 81 -0.06 -21.86 0.00
CA GLY A 81 -1.03 -21.23 -0.87
C GLY A 81 -1.15 -19.73 -0.70
N ALA A 82 -1.72 -19.05 -1.70
CA ALA A 82 -1.93 -17.59 -1.66
C ALA A 82 -2.89 -17.15 -0.55
N ASP A 83 -3.82 -18.01 -0.18
CA ASP A 83 -4.82 -17.83 0.89
C ASP A 83 -4.28 -18.12 2.30
N GLU A 84 -3.10 -18.72 2.39
CA GLU A 84 -2.44 -19.05 3.65
C GLU A 84 -1.56 -17.93 4.22
N ASN A 85 -1.54 -16.76 3.58
CA ASN A 85 -0.79 -15.61 4.03
C ASN A 85 -1.67 -14.67 4.87
N LEU A 86 -1.14 -14.18 5.98
CA LEU A 86 -1.78 -13.15 6.80
C LEU A 86 -1.28 -11.78 6.35
N TYR A 87 -2.19 -10.94 5.89
CA TYR A 87 -1.90 -9.54 5.59
C TYR A 87 -2.48 -8.64 6.67
N LEU A 88 -1.65 -7.77 7.21
CA LEU A 88 -2.03 -6.82 8.25
C LEU A 88 -1.73 -5.40 7.79
N LEU A 89 -2.63 -4.47 8.11
CA LEU A 89 -2.42 -3.04 7.97
C LEU A 89 -2.59 -2.38 9.35
N ASP A 90 -1.50 -1.80 9.87
CA ASP A 90 -1.42 -1.30 11.24
C ASP A 90 -1.99 -2.30 12.27
N GLY A 91 -1.64 -3.60 12.09
CA GLY A 91 -2.03 -4.70 12.98
C GLY A 91 -3.42 -5.30 12.74
N ASN A 92 -4.21 -4.79 11.80
CA ASN A 92 -5.54 -5.30 11.49
C ASN A 92 -5.55 -6.12 10.20
N PRO A 93 -6.29 -7.23 10.14
CA PRO A 93 -6.33 -8.08 8.96
C PRO A 93 -6.97 -7.38 7.75
N VAL A 94 -6.33 -7.52 6.60
CA VAL A 94 -6.85 -7.13 5.28
C VAL A 94 -7.34 -8.39 4.60
N TYR A 95 -8.65 -8.52 4.43
CA TYR A 95 -9.24 -9.77 3.92
C TYR A 95 -9.10 -9.92 2.40
N HIS A 96 -9.21 -8.82 1.67
CA HIS A 96 -9.02 -8.80 0.22
C HIS A 96 -7.90 -7.85 -0.12
N VAL A 97 -6.78 -8.41 -0.55
CA VAL A 97 -5.50 -7.67 -0.69
C VAL A 97 -5.22 -7.23 -2.12
N ASN A 98 -6.19 -7.41 -3.02
CA ASN A 98 -5.99 -7.21 -4.45
C ASN A 98 -7.05 -6.30 -5.04
N HIS A 99 -6.64 -5.53 -6.05
CA HIS A 99 -7.50 -4.79 -6.97
C HIS A 99 -7.35 -5.34 -8.39
N LEU A 100 -8.28 -5.00 -9.26
CA LEU A 100 -8.29 -5.40 -10.68
C LEU A 100 -8.07 -6.91 -10.82
N LEU A 101 -8.88 -7.70 -10.09
CA LEU A 101 -8.84 -9.17 -10.11
C LEU A 101 -7.45 -9.76 -9.83
N GLY A 102 -6.61 -9.04 -9.09
CA GLY A 102 -5.28 -9.49 -8.69
C GLY A 102 -4.11 -8.82 -9.41
N PHE A 103 -4.34 -7.86 -10.29
CA PHE A 103 -3.25 -7.14 -10.97
C PHE A 103 -2.51 -6.15 -10.07
N PHE A 104 -3.20 -5.55 -9.10
CA PHE A 104 -2.60 -4.61 -8.15
C PHE A 104 -2.92 -5.01 -6.72
N SER A 105 -2.01 -4.69 -5.80
CA SER A 105 -2.28 -4.86 -4.38
C SER A 105 -3.09 -3.69 -3.81
N ALA A 106 -3.82 -3.97 -2.74
CA ALA A 106 -4.56 -2.97 -1.97
C ALA A 106 -3.64 -1.99 -1.22
N PHE A 107 -2.33 -2.23 -1.22
CA PHE A 107 -1.36 -1.44 -0.50
C PHE A 107 -0.81 -0.30 -1.36
N ASN A 108 -1.28 0.91 -1.11
CA ASN A 108 -0.77 2.12 -1.76
C ASN A 108 0.64 2.44 -1.24
N PRO A 109 1.70 2.42 -2.09
CA PRO A 109 3.07 2.62 -1.66
C PRO A 109 3.35 4.00 -1.06
N ASP A 110 2.53 5.02 -1.34
CA ASP A 110 2.67 6.36 -0.76
C ASP A 110 2.10 6.43 0.67
N ALA A 111 1.18 5.54 1.01
CA ALA A 111 0.62 5.42 2.35
C ALA A 111 1.42 4.50 3.28
N ILE A 112 2.43 3.77 2.75
CA ILE A 112 3.21 2.79 3.52
C ILE A 112 4.49 3.45 4.03
N LYS A 113 4.87 3.09 5.27
CA LYS A 113 6.16 3.41 5.86
C LYS A 113 7.14 2.25 5.76
N ASN A 114 6.70 1.09 6.21
CA ASN A 114 7.52 -0.13 6.26
C ASN A 114 6.63 -1.37 6.25
N THR A 115 7.18 -2.47 5.76
CA THR A 115 6.54 -3.79 5.76
C THR A 115 7.48 -4.80 6.37
N ARG A 116 7.02 -5.55 7.37
CA ARG A 116 7.70 -6.73 7.88
C ARG A 116 7.10 -7.96 7.23
N PHE A 117 7.95 -8.69 6.56
CA PHE A 117 7.56 -9.92 5.90
C PHE A 117 8.18 -11.14 6.59
N TYR A 118 7.34 -11.97 7.19
CA TYR A 118 7.71 -13.22 7.85
C TYR A 118 7.44 -14.38 6.89
N LYS A 119 8.49 -15.01 6.37
CA LYS A 119 8.38 -16.16 5.44
C LYS A 119 8.20 -17.50 6.16
N GLY A 120 7.80 -17.50 7.39
CA GLY A 120 7.67 -18.62 8.31
C GLY A 120 8.30 -18.28 9.66
N SER A 121 8.11 -19.09 10.67
CA SER A 121 8.61 -18.88 12.04
C SER A 121 8.19 -17.50 12.59
N PHE A 122 6.97 -17.07 12.29
CA PHE A 122 6.43 -15.84 12.80
C PHE A 122 6.11 -15.96 14.30
N PRO A 123 6.19 -14.87 15.07
CA PRO A 123 5.89 -14.85 16.50
C PRO A 123 4.47 -15.33 16.81
N ALA A 124 4.26 -15.85 18.05
CA ALA A 124 2.97 -16.37 18.51
C ALA A 124 1.86 -15.32 18.59
N GLU A 125 2.18 -14.03 18.46
CA GLU A 125 1.21 -12.95 18.34
C GLU A 125 0.42 -12.98 17.02
N TYR A 126 0.97 -13.65 15.99
CA TYR A 126 0.31 -13.83 14.70
C TYR A 126 -0.31 -15.22 14.62
N GLY A 127 -1.57 -15.28 14.21
CA GLY A 127 -2.30 -16.54 14.07
C GLY A 127 -3.28 -16.52 12.91
N GLY A 128 -3.96 -17.65 12.68
CA GLY A 128 -5.03 -17.77 11.69
C GLY A 128 -4.58 -17.98 10.24
N ARG A 129 -3.25 -18.06 9.97
CA ARG A 129 -2.66 -18.40 8.66
C ARG A 129 -1.42 -19.27 8.85
N LEU A 130 -1.05 -20.03 7.80
CA LEU A 130 -0.05 -21.10 7.91
C LEU A 130 1.27 -20.78 7.21
N SER A 131 1.26 -19.96 6.16
CA SER A 131 2.41 -19.78 5.28
C SER A 131 3.28 -18.58 5.67
N SER A 132 2.73 -17.38 5.64
CA SER A 132 3.49 -16.17 5.90
C SER A 132 2.68 -15.07 6.58
N VAL A 133 3.39 -14.03 7.09
CA VAL A 133 2.77 -12.82 7.61
C VAL A 133 3.39 -11.60 6.92
N VAL A 134 2.55 -10.74 6.38
CA VAL A 134 2.88 -9.44 5.80
C VAL A 134 2.31 -8.35 6.70
N ASP A 135 3.13 -7.82 7.61
CA ASP A 135 2.71 -6.75 8.54
C ASP A 135 3.11 -5.39 7.96
N VAL A 136 2.12 -4.66 7.43
CA VAL A 136 2.27 -3.36 6.78
C VAL A 136 1.98 -2.25 7.78
N ARG A 137 2.90 -1.32 7.91
CA ARG A 137 2.73 -0.11 8.73
C ARG A 137 2.51 1.10 7.84
N MET A 138 1.44 1.83 8.11
CA MET A 138 1.14 3.07 7.40
C MET A 138 2.11 4.18 7.79
N ASN A 139 2.33 5.10 6.85
CA ASN A 139 3.16 6.28 7.05
C ASN A 139 2.55 7.20 8.12
N ASP A 140 3.38 7.58 9.09
CA ASP A 140 2.98 8.43 10.22
C ASP A 140 2.85 9.91 9.85
N GLY A 141 3.32 10.30 8.65
CA GLY A 141 3.41 11.69 8.22
C GLY A 141 4.61 12.43 8.80
N ASN A 142 4.99 13.53 8.15
CA ASN A 142 6.11 14.38 8.57
C ASN A 142 5.65 15.34 9.68
N ARG A 143 6.47 15.51 10.74
CA ARG A 143 6.16 16.41 11.86
C ARG A 143 6.72 17.80 11.73
N GLN A 144 7.60 18.01 10.75
CA GLN A 144 8.36 19.26 10.58
C GLN A 144 7.83 20.08 9.40
N GLU A 145 7.60 19.41 8.26
CA GLU A 145 7.32 20.04 6.99
C GLU A 145 6.18 19.35 6.25
N TYR A 146 5.53 20.09 5.36
CA TYR A 146 4.52 19.54 4.47
C TYR A 146 5.20 18.94 3.24
N HIS A 147 4.82 17.73 2.90
CA HIS A 147 5.23 17.07 1.68
C HIS A 147 4.00 16.55 0.94
N GLY A 148 4.07 16.58 -0.37
CA GLY A 148 3.01 16.04 -1.22
C GLY A 148 3.59 15.54 -2.52
N ASN A 149 2.95 14.50 -3.07
CA ASN A 149 3.26 14.00 -4.39
C ASN A 149 1.99 13.62 -5.13
N ILE A 150 2.03 13.78 -6.44
CA ILE A 150 1.01 13.32 -7.37
C ILE A 150 1.70 12.44 -8.40
N SER A 151 1.15 11.26 -8.65
CA SER A 151 1.64 10.33 -9.64
C SER A 151 0.50 9.94 -10.57
N VAL A 152 0.75 10.03 -11.87
CA VAL A 152 -0.21 9.70 -12.91
C VAL A 152 0.40 8.59 -13.76
N GLY A 153 -0.19 7.42 -13.69
CA GLY A 153 0.18 6.24 -14.49
C GLY A 153 -0.81 6.00 -15.64
N LEU A 154 -0.55 4.95 -16.40
CA LEU A 154 -1.40 4.58 -17.54
C LEU A 154 -2.82 4.20 -17.12
N LEU A 155 -2.98 3.52 -15.98
CA LEU A 155 -4.28 3.00 -15.51
C LEU A 155 -4.81 3.67 -14.26
N SER A 156 -3.95 4.34 -13.47
CA SER A 156 -4.30 4.91 -12.18
C SER A 156 -3.62 6.24 -11.92
N ALA A 157 -4.23 7.05 -11.05
CA ALA A 157 -3.57 8.17 -10.40
C ALA A 157 -3.60 8.00 -8.90
N ARG A 158 -2.59 8.56 -8.26
CA ARG A 158 -2.50 8.65 -6.81
C ARG A 158 -2.00 10.02 -6.41
N ALA A 159 -2.44 10.46 -5.24
CA ALA A 159 -1.98 11.67 -4.60
C ALA A 159 -1.74 11.39 -3.12
N ASN A 160 -0.71 11.97 -2.57
CA ASN A 160 -0.38 11.89 -1.16
C ASN A 160 -0.08 13.28 -0.63
N LEU A 161 -0.53 13.55 0.59
CA LEU A 161 -0.22 14.76 1.34
C LEU A 161 0.07 14.38 2.79
N GLU A 162 1.18 14.86 3.31
CA GLU A 162 1.57 14.68 4.70
C GLU A 162 2.15 15.96 5.28
N GLY A 163 2.08 16.09 6.59
CA GLY A 163 2.64 17.26 7.25
C GLY A 163 2.30 17.36 8.73
N PRO A 164 2.82 18.40 9.40
CA PRO A 164 2.51 18.68 10.78
C PRO A 164 1.11 19.28 10.96
N ILE A 165 0.36 18.80 11.96
CA ILE A 165 -0.80 19.51 12.51
C ILE A 165 -0.30 20.46 13.61
N VAL A 166 0.55 19.96 14.48
CA VAL A 166 1.32 20.75 15.44
C VAL A 166 2.77 20.31 15.30
N LYS A 167 3.67 21.25 14.96
CA LYS A 167 5.09 20.95 14.77
C LYS A 167 5.65 20.15 15.96
N ASP A 168 6.48 19.16 15.66
CA ASP A 168 7.14 18.25 16.57
C ASP A 168 6.20 17.28 17.34
N ARG A 169 4.89 17.55 17.40
CA ARG A 169 3.94 16.79 18.21
C ARG A 169 2.96 15.96 17.40
N SER A 170 2.35 16.54 16.36
CA SER A 170 1.30 15.88 15.61
C SER A 170 1.58 15.91 14.13
N SER A 171 1.29 14.83 13.44
CA SER A 171 1.40 14.72 12.00
C SER A 171 0.20 13.99 11.41
N PHE A 172 -0.03 14.23 10.13
CA PHE A 172 -0.98 13.47 9.34
C PHE A 172 -0.34 12.97 8.05
N ASN A 173 -0.88 11.90 7.52
CA ASN A 173 -0.67 11.42 6.16
C ASN A 173 -2.03 11.06 5.56
N VAL A 174 -2.32 11.57 4.37
CA VAL A 174 -3.51 11.21 3.59
C VAL A 174 -3.08 10.85 2.20
N SER A 175 -3.50 9.69 1.74
CA SER A 175 -3.20 9.19 0.41
C SER A 175 -4.47 8.68 -0.26
N VAL A 176 -4.64 9.02 -1.54
CA VAL A 176 -5.76 8.57 -2.36
C VAL A 176 -5.22 7.96 -3.65
N ARG A 177 -5.90 6.94 -4.15
CA ARG A 177 -5.59 6.29 -5.42
C ARG A 177 -6.89 5.92 -6.13
N ARG A 178 -6.95 6.10 -7.46
CA ARG A 178 -8.07 5.68 -8.29
C ARG A 178 -7.58 5.23 -9.66
N THR A 179 -8.20 4.18 -10.19
CA THR A 179 -8.07 3.82 -11.62
C THR A 179 -9.10 4.56 -12.45
N TRP A 180 -8.79 4.74 -13.73
CA TRP A 180 -9.70 5.31 -14.73
C TRP A 180 -10.00 4.36 -15.90
N LEU A 181 -9.89 3.05 -15.68
CA LEU A 181 -10.18 2.07 -16.69
C LEU A 181 -11.64 2.16 -17.18
N ASP A 182 -12.56 2.51 -16.28
CA ASP A 182 -13.96 2.81 -16.58
C ASP A 182 -14.14 3.98 -17.57
N LEU A 183 -13.30 5.00 -17.50
CA LEU A 183 -13.33 6.13 -18.43
C LEU A 183 -12.80 5.72 -19.83
N ILE A 184 -11.71 4.94 -19.86
CA ILE A 184 -11.13 4.44 -21.12
C ILE A 184 -12.12 3.52 -21.82
N THR A 185 -12.64 2.52 -21.11
CA THR A 185 -13.60 1.57 -21.67
C THR A 185 -14.92 2.24 -22.05
N GLY A 186 -15.40 3.18 -21.24
CA GLY A 186 -16.62 3.93 -21.53
C GLY A 186 -16.52 4.77 -22.81
N THR A 187 -15.39 5.44 -23.03
CA THR A 187 -15.17 6.20 -24.28
C THR A 187 -15.04 5.28 -25.49
N ALA A 188 -14.33 4.15 -25.37
CA ALA A 188 -14.21 3.17 -26.44
C ALA A 188 -15.58 2.57 -26.81
N LEU A 189 -16.37 2.17 -25.82
CA LEU A 189 -17.70 1.62 -26.01
C LEU A 189 -18.69 2.66 -26.58
N ALA A 190 -18.55 3.93 -26.24
CA ALA A 190 -19.38 4.99 -26.81
C ALA A 190 -19.22 5.08 -28.34
N VAL A 191 -18.00 4.83 -28.84
CA VAL A 191 -17.73 4.78 -30.28
C VAL A 191 -18.32 3.51 -30.91
N VAL A 192 -18.10 2.35 -30.30
CA VAL A 192 -18.60 1.05 -30.79
C VAL A 192 -20.14 1.03 -30.79
N ASN A 193 -20.76 1.50 -29.74
CA ASN A 193 -22.22 1.49 -29.54
C ASN A 193 -22.96 2.55 -30.36
N LYS A 194 -22.25 3.44 -31.08
CA LYS A 194 -22.89 4.58 -31.79
C LYS A 194 -23.98 4.17 -32.75
N ASN A 195 -23.76 3.09 -33.50
CA ASN A 195 -24.67 2.58 -34.52
C ASN A 195 -25.30 1.22 -34.16
N SER A 196 -25.10 0.75 -32.92
CA SER A 196 -25.61 -0.55 -32.47
C SER A 196 -27.03 -0.43 -31.91
N SER A 197 -27.85 -1.41 -32.17
CA SER A 197 -29.16 -1.58 -31.52
C SER A 197 -29.01 -2.10 -30.07
N ILE A 198 -27.94 -2.83 -29.79
CA ILE A 198 -27.56 -3.32 -28.48
C ILE A 198 -26.33 -2.54 -28.04
N LYS A 199 -26.40 -1.92 -26.88
CA LYS A 199 -25.29 -1.16 -26.28
C LYS A 199 -24.59 -2.01 -25.25
N ASP A 200 -23.36 -2.39 -25.52
CA ASP A 200 -22.50 -3.06 -24.56
C ASP A 200 -22.09 -2.11 -23.45
N VAL A 201 -22.09 -2.61 -22.23
CA VAL A 201 -21.64 -1.93 -21.04
C VAL A 201 -20.51 -2.73 -20.40
N PHE A 202 -19.36 -2.11 -20.23
CA PHE A 202 -18.24 -2.68 -19.50
C PHE A 202 -17.54 -1.56 -18.75
N GLY A 203 -17.26 -1.78 -17.49
CA GLY A 203 -16.52 -0.81 -16.70
C GLY A 203 -15.95 -1.44 -15.44
N TYR A 204 -14.74 -1.03 -15.14
CA TYR A 204 -14.08 -1.38 -13.90
C TYR A 204 -13.33 -0.17 -13.36
N HIS A 205 -13.46 0.07 -12.08
CA HIS A 205 -12.60 0.98 -11.35
C HIS A 205 -12.40 0.50 -9.92
N PHE A 206 -11.29 0.90 -9.34
CA PHE A 206 -11.11 0.87 -7.89
C PHE A 206 -10.65 2.22 -7.35
N PHE A 207 -10.85 2.43 -6.09
CA PHE A 207 -10.26 3.55 -5.35
C PHE A 207 -9.83 3.10 -3.96
N ASP A 208 -8.80 3.77 -3.46
CA ASP A 208 -8.28 3.64 -2.11
C ASP A 208 -8.17 5.01 -1.44
N ILE A 209 -8.49 5.02 -0.16
CA ILE A 209 -8.23 6.14 0.73
C ILE A 209 -7.49 5.61 1.94
N ASN A 210 -6.35 6.19 2.22
CA ASN A 210 -5.56 5.93 3.42
C ASN A 210 -5.42 7.24 4.19
N ALA A 211 -5.63 7.20 5.49
CA ALA A 211 -5.42 8.35 6.36
C ALA A 211 -4.81 7.91 7.69
N LYS A 212 -3.82 8.63 8.19
CA LYS A 212 -3.24 8.40 9.50
C LYS A 212 -2.97 9.69 10.22
N LEU A 213 -3.30 9.74 11.47
CA LEU A 213 -3.04 10.84 12.39
C LEU A 213 -2.16 10.32 13.52
N ASN A 214 -1.12 11.05 13.86
CA ASN A 214 -0.24 10.75 14.96
C ASN A 214 -0.15 11.93 15.91
N HIS A 215 -0.12 11.64 17.21
CA HIS A 215 0.09 12.65 18.23
C HIS A 215 1.01 12.14 19.33
N SER A 216 2.01 12.94 19.68
CA SER A 216 2.87 12.72 20.84
C SER A 216 2.45 13.65 21.95
N PHE A 217 1.82 13.10 23.01
CA PHE A 217 1.44 13.86 24.20
C PHE A 217 2.67 14.24 25.02
N SER A 218 3.67 13.36 25.02
CA SER A 218 4.98 13.54 25.65
C SER A 218 5.99 12.58 25.01
N ASP A 219 7.25 12.63 25.45
CA ASP A 219 8.29 11.67 25.03
C ASP A 219 7.95 10.23 25.42
N ARG A 220 7.06 10.05 26.41
CA ARG A 220 6.62 8.75 26.93
C ARG A 220 5.25 8.29 26.42
N SER A 221 4.48 9.18 25.77
CA SER A 221 3.09 8.91 25.40
C SER A 221 2.84 9.31 23.95
N ARG A 222 2.46 8.34 23.13
CA ARG A 222 2.12 8.55 21.73
C ARG A 222 0.86 7.76 21.37
N ALA A 223 -0.04 8.41 20.62
CA ALA A 223 -1.22 7.75 20.05
C ALA A 223 -1.29 7.98 18.55
N TYR A 224 -2.00 7.08 17.87
CA TYR A 224 -2.33 7.22 16.46
C TYR A 224 -3.77 6.77 16.18
N LEU A 225 -4.32 7.31 15.11
CA LEU A 225 -5.53 6.84 14.45
C LEU A 225 -5.18 6.55 13.00
N SER A 226 -5.58 5.40 12.48
CA SER A 226 -5.43 5.08 11.06
C SER A 226 -6.73 4.59 10.46
N PHE A 227 -6.91 4.88 9.19
CA PHE A 227 -8.08 4.55 8.41
C PHE A 227 -7.67 4.10 7.02
N TYR A 228 -8.28 3.03 6.54
CA TYR A 228 -8.17 2.56 5.18
C TYR A 228 -9.54 2.17 4.64
N MET A 229 -9.84 2.61 3.45
CA MET A 229 -10.98 2.15 2.67
C MET A 229 -10.52 1.92 1.23
N GLY A 230 -10.73 0.69 0.74
CA GLY A 230 -10.50 0.32 -0.65
C GLY A 230 -11.77 -0.33 -1.20
N GLN A 231 -12.18 0.06 -2.40
CA GLN A 231 -13.36 -0.48 -3.07
C GLN A 231 -13.10 -0.67 -4.54
N ASP A 232 -13.52 -1.82 -5.03
CA ASP A 232 -13.60 -2.20 -6.44
C ASP A 232 -15.04 -2.19 -6.90
N ALA A 233 -15.27 -1.80 -8.15
CA ALA A 233 -16.55 -1.87 -8.80
C ALA A 233 -16.37 -2.37 -10.24
N PHE A 234 -17.01 -3.48 -10.52
CA PHE A 234 -17.08 -4.11 -11.83
C PHE A 234 -18.51 -4.08 -12.34
N ARG A 235 -18.70 -3.74 -13.60
CA ARG A 235 -19.99 -3.80 -14.28
C ARG A 235 -19.80 -4.33 -15.70
N GLN A 236 -20.69 -5.21 -16.08
CA GLN A 236 -20.73 -5.78 -17.43
C GLN A 236 -22.18 -6.07 -17.81
N GLY A 237 -22.52 -5.86 -19.05
CA GLY A 237 -23.85 -6.18 -19.54
C GLY A 237 -24.14 -5.60 -20.90
N SER A 238 -25.41 -5.64 -21.28
CA SER A 238 -25.91 -5.05 -22.51
C SER A 238 -27.26 -4.40 -22.24
N LYS A 239 -27.57 -3.37 -23.01
CA LYS A 239 -28.83 -2.64 -22.97
C LYS A 239 -29.35 -2.41 -24.36
N GLU A 240 -30.60 -2.75 -24.62
CA GLU A 240 -31.25 -2.41 -25.86
C GLU A 240 -31.52 -0.91 -25.98
N LYS A 241 -31.44 -0.40 -27.23
CA LYS A 241 -31.61 1.03 -27.50
C LYS A 241 -33.00 1.55 -27.13
N ASN A 242 -34.02 0.71 -27.23
CA ASN A 242 -35.40 1.05 -26.88
C ASN A 242 -35.73 0.91 -25.39
N GLY A 243 -34.82 0.38 -24.59
CA GLY A 243 -34.96 0.26 -23.15
C GLY A 243 -35.79 -0.95 -22.69
N ASP A 244 -36.18 -1.85 -23.61
CA ASP A 244 -37.09 -2.95 -23.34
C ASP A 244 -36.39 -4.14 -22.64
N SER A 245 -35.06 -4.23 -22.75
CA SER A 245 -34.26 -5.28 -22.11
C SER A 245 -32.91 -4.75 -21.65
N GLU A 246 -32.54 -5.05 -20.40
CA GLU A 246 -31.25 -4.68 -19.81
C GLU A 246 -30.71 -5.86 -19.00
N ASP A 247 -29.63 -6.46 -19.52
CA ASP A 247 -28.89 -7.49 -18.79
C ASP A 247 -27.66 -6.86 -18.16
N MET A 248 -27.61 -6.81 -16.83
CA MET A 248 -26.50 -6.17 -16.10
C MET A 248 -25.99 -7.05 -14.97
N PHE A 249 -24.69 -7.23 -14.94
CA PHE A 249 -23.94 -7.83 -13.84
C PHE A 249 -23.12 -6.73 -13.16
N LEU A 250 -23.34 -6.54 -11.88
CA LEU A 250 -22.68 -5.56 -11.03
C LEU A 250 -22.03 -6.29 -9.86
N TRP A 251 -20.75 -6.10 -9.69
CA TRP A 251 -20.02 -6.64 -8.55
C TRP A 251 -19.20 -5.54 -7.89
N ARG A 252 -19.45 -5.33 -6.60
CA ARG A 252 -18.70 -4.39 -5.76
C ARG A 252 -18.15 -5.12 -4.58
N TRP A 253 -16.87 -4.88 -4.28
CA TRP A 253 -16.24 -5.45 -3.09
C TRP A 253 -15.21 -4.48 -2.53
N GLY A 254 -14.86 -4.66 -1.25
CA GLY A 254 -13.87 -3.78 -0.63
C GLY A 254 -13.66 -4.02 0.83
N ASN A 255 -12.61 -3.40 1.34
CA ASN A 255 -12.25 -3.40 2.75
C ASN A 255 -12.50 -2.05 3.39
N LEU A 256 -12.84 -2.08 4.67
CA LEU A 256 -12.86 -0.92 5.56
C LEU A 256 -12.11 -1.29 6.83
N ILE A 257 -11.05 -0.55 7.14
CA ILE A 257 -10.20 -0.81 8.29
C ILE A 257 -10.01 0.49 9.07
N GLY A 258 -10.16 0.42 10.38
CA GLY A 258 -9.88 1.49 11.31
C GLY A 258 -9.03 0.97 12.46
N SER A 259 -8.00 1.72 12.85
CA SER A 259 -7.14 1.38 13.98
C SER A 259 -6.94 2.58 14.88
N ALA A 260 -6.90 2.34 16.18
CA ALA A 260 -6.44 3.28 17.17
C ALA A 260 -5.35 2.61 18.03
N GLY A 261 -4.24 3.27 18.22
CA GLY A 261 -3.16 2.76 19.03
C GLY A 261 -2.64 3.79 20.01
N TRP A 262 -2.24 3.32 21.17
CA TRP A 262 -1.61 4.13 22.21
C TRP A 262 -0.44 3.40 22.81
N ASN A 263 0.72 4.04 22.79
CA ASN A 263 1.95 3.54 23.40
C ASN A 263 2.31 4.43 24.57
N TYR A 264 2.62 3.80 25.71
CA TYR A 264 3.00 4.51 26.91
C TYR A 264 4.19 3.85 27.62
N VAL A 265 5.20 4.65 27.94
CA VAL A 265 6.36 4.22 28.71
C VAL A 265 6.15 4.63 30.18
N PHE A 266 5.72 3.69 31.00
CA PHE A 266 5.49 3.92 32.44
C PHE A 266 6.80 4.17 33.20
N GLY A 267 7.87 3.52 32.79
CA GLY A 267 9.19 3.63 33.40
C GLY A 267 10.26 2.86 32.63
N GLN A 268 11.44 2.73 33.21
CA GLN A 268 12.57 2.03 32.56
C GLN A 268 12.30 0.52 32.33
N LYS A 269 11.40 -0.09 33.10
CA LYS A 269 11.11 -1.54 33.06
C LYS A 269 9.72 -1.87 32.59
N LEU A 270 8.84 -0.88 32.41
CA LEU A 270 7.45 -1.10 32.05
C LEU A 270 7.03 -0.17 30.90
N PHE A 271 6.55 -0.76 29.82
CA PHE A 271 5.85 -0.07 28.73
C PHE A 271 4.52 -0.77 28.45
N GLY A 272 3.57 -0.02 27.93
CA GLY A 272 2.28 -0.53 27.47
C GLY A 272 2.02 -0.16 26.02
N ASN A 273 1.39 -1.07 25.32
CA ASN A 273 0.89 -0.86 23.98
C ASN A 273 -0.56 -1.33 23.94
N LEU A 274 -1.47 -0.41 23.69
CA LEU A 274 -2.89 -0.68 23.47
C LEU A 274 -3.19 -0.47 22.00
N MET A 275 -3.84 -1.44 21.38
CA MET A 275 -4.35 -1.32 20.01
C MET A 275 -5.79 -1.79 19.96
N VAL A 276 -6.65 -1.00 19.32
CA VAL A 276 -8.03 -1.35 19.01
C VAL A 276 -8.20 -1.22 17.52
N GLY A 277 -8.75 -2.26 16.90
CA GLY A 277 -8.92 -2.31 15.46
C GLY A 277 -10.29 -2.81 15.05
N TYR A 278 -10.73 -2.34 13.90
CA TYR A 278 -11.91 -2.79 13.20
C TYR A 278 -11.54 -3.10 11.76
N SER A 279 -11.90 -4.28 11.29
CA SER A 279 -11.72 -4.66 9.89
C SER A 279 -13.00 -5.31 9.36
N ARG A 280 -13.41 -4.88 8.17
CA ARG A 280 -14.59 -5.41 7.49
C ARG A 280 -14.29 -5.54 6.00
N PHE A 281 -14.60 -6.71 5.47
CA PHE A 281 -14.74 -6.96 4.03
C PHE A 281 -16.22 -7.05 3.67
N ARG A 282 -16.59 -6.47 2.54
CA ARG A 282 -17.95 -6.60 1.98
C ARG A 282 -17.84 -6.89 0.49
N SER A 283 -18.65 -7.84 0.04
CA SER A 283 -18.86 -8.14 -1.38
C SER A 283 -20.35 -8.10 -1.68
N HIS A 284 -20.72 -7.44 -2.77
CA HIS A 284 -22.12 -7.30 -3.20
C HIS A 284 -22.19 -7.57 -4.71
N ILE A 285 -22.98 -8.58 -5.05
CA ILE A 285 -23.25 -8.96 -6.43
C ILE A 285 -24.73 -8.67 -6.71
N ARG A 286 -25.00 -8.01 -7.82
CA ARG A 286 -26.35 -7.77 -8.33
C ARG A 286 -26.39 -8.18 -9.80
N GLN A 287 -27.36 -8.99 -10.14
CA GLN A 287 -27.67 -9.37 -11.52
C GLN A 287 -29.08 -8.90 -11.85
N GLU A 288 -29.22 -8.17 -12.92
CA GLU A 288 -30.48 -7.74 -13.51
C GLU A 288 -30.60 -8.44 -14.84
N VAL A 289 -31.69 -9.13 -15.07
CA VAL A 289 -32.00 -9.79 -16.32
C VAL A 289 -33.30 -9.17 -16.83
N GLY A 290 -33.22 -8.51 -17.96
CA GLY A 290 -34.39 -7.92 -18.63
C GLY A 290 -35.30 -9.01 -19.12
N GLY A 291 -36.59 -8.89 -18.80
CA GLY A 291 -37.64 -9.73 -19.28
C GLY A 291 -38.37 -9.09 -20.46
#